data_e266f19b11ed998cde030995bfe0cb60
#
_entry.id   e266f19b11ed998cde030995bfe0cb60
#
_cell.length_a   1.000
_cell.length_b   1.000
_cell.length_c   1.000
_cell.angle_alpha   90.00
_cell.angle_beta   90.00
_cell.angle_gamma   90.00
#
_symmetry.space_group_name_H-M   'P 1'
#
loop_
_entity.id
_entity.type
_entity.pdbx_description
1 polymer ?
#
loop_
_entity_poly.entity_id
_entity_poly.type
_entity_poly.pdbx_seq_one_letter_code
_entity_poly.pdbx_strand_id
1 'polypeptide(L)'
;MKRIAVIILTMVVGLTGCSTAGQTEAQATANVQASKPVFVMAGIIDANEKAVITTKIPAKVTTIPIEVGSAVKKGDPIITLDTKDIEAQVAQAQAGVNTAQANLVKAQTGARPEQIAQAQAALDSAKTSYQNTKSNFDRNQQLLAAGGISQSQFEASQTQLAGAQAQYDSAQNQLDILTKGETQESLNVLQAQVKQAQAALDLAKAQLAYGTIISPVSGTVSEKNINVGELATPGANLVSVVNLDSIYINASLPAGLIGSVKAGQAVVVKVSEVPDKEFLGEVSAVDPVIDSRSRTVLVKIKLNNPDSVLKSGMLAEIGLKK
;
A
#
# COMPACT_ATOMS: atom_id res chain seq x y z
N MET A 1 -77.64 36.48 -7.87
CA MET A 1 -78.42 37.77 -8.01
C MET A 1 -77.75 38.55 -9.12
N LYS A 2 -78.53 38.71 -10.18
CA LYS A 2 -78.73 39.96 -10.89
C LYS A 2 -77.50 40.63 -11.49
N ARG A 3 -77.36 40.97 -12.63
CA ARG A 3 -78.19 41.26 -13.86
C ARG A 3 -77.32 42.03 -14.81
N ILE A 4 -77.25 41.69 -16.06
CA ILE A 4 -77.90 42.46 -17.16
C ILE A 4 -77.10 43.75 -17.46
N ALA A 5 -76.74 44.18 -18.62
CA ALA A 5 -77.29 44.14 -19.98
C ALA A 5 -76.31 44.94 -20.87
N VAL A 6 -76.12 44.61 -22.03
CA VAL A 6 -76.89 44.99 -23.21
C VAL A 6 -76.36 46.22 -23.98
N ILE A 7 -75.98 46.03 -25.28
CA ILE A 7 -76.40 46.74 -26.49
C ILE A 7 -75.60 48.04 -26.82
N ILE A 8 -75.14 48.41 -27.98
CA ILE A 8 -75.60 48.52 -29.38
C ILE A 8 -74.47 49.14 -30.21
N LEU A 9 -74.04 48.59 -31.31
CA LEU A 9 -74.37 49.00 -32.68
C LEU A 9 -73.94 50.40 -33.13
N THR A 10 -73.08 50.55 -34.07
CA THR A 10 -73.18 51.21 -35.42
C THR A 10 -71.85 51.35 -36.09
N MET A 11 -71.62 50.70 -37.17
CA MET A 11 -71.60 51.08 -38.55
C MET A 11 -71.10 52.51 -38.87
N VAL A 12 -69.99 52.69 -39.59
CA VAL A 12 -69.88 53.51 -40.82
C VAL A 12 -68.54 53.33 -41.54
N VAL A 13 -68.68 53.12 -42.75
CA VAL A 13 -67.81 53.06 -43.95
C VAL A 13 -66.88 54.26 -44.10
N GLY A 14 -65.71 54.06 -44.61
CA GLY A 14 -64.88 55.16 -45.16
C GLY A 14 -63.58 54.62 -45.77
N LEU A 15 -63.48 54.71 -47.07
CA LEU A 15 -62.46 54.37 -47.98
C LEU A 15 -61.16 55.22 -47.88
N THR A 16 -60.10 54.64 -48.41
CA THR A 16 -58.91 55.22 -49.10
C THR A 16 -57.71 55.66 -48.31
N GLY A 17 -56.56 55.18 -48.76
CA GLY A 17 -55.29 55.89 -48.63
C GLY A 17 -54.03 55.03 -48.48
N CYS A 18 -53.27 55.03 -49.58
CA CYS A 18 -51.96 54.40 -49.76
C CYS A 18 -50.88 54.67 -48.74
N SER A 19 -49.96 53.66 -48.70
CA SER A 19 -48.50 53.71 -48.53
C SER A 19 -47.90 54.23 -47.24
N THR A 20 -47.18 53.36 -46.53
CA THR A 20 -45.71 53.41 -46.37
C THR A 20 -45.18 52.25 -45.55
N ALA A 21 -44.03 51.83 -45.90
CA ALA A 21 -43.29 50.71 -45.34
C ALA A 21 -43.11 50.81 -43.81
N GLY A 22 -43.50 49.75 -43.08
CA GLY A 22 -43.13 49.52 -41.72
C GLY A 22 -42.66 48.09 -41.59
N GLN A 23 -41.39 47.93 -41.31
CA GLN A 23 -40.71 46.66 -41.11
C GLN A 23 -41.38 45.93 -39.96
N THR A 24 -42.01 44.82 -40.25
CA THR A 24 -42.43 43.84 -39.23
C THR A 24 -41.23 42.94 -39.01
N GLU A 25 -40.60 43.12 -37.89
CA GLU A 25 -39.65 42.10 -37.36
C GLU A 25 -40.41 40.78 -37.23
N ALA A 26 -40.13 39.89 -38.17
CA ALA A 26 -40.48 38.49 -38.03
C ALA A 26 -39.60 37.92 -36.95
N GLN A 27 -40.14 37.70 -35.75
CA GLN A 27 -39.56 36.79 -34.77
C GLN A 27 -39.46 35.43 -35.42
N ALA A 28 -38.24 35.12 -35.92
CA ALA A 28 -37.86 33.79 -36.30
C ALA A 28 -37.79 32.99 -34.99
N THR A 29 -38.86 32.31 -34.61
CA THR A 29 -38.80 31.16 -33.72
C THR A 29 -37.90 30.15 -34.39
N ALA A 30 -36.62 30.13 -33.98
CA ALA A 30 -35.68 29.08 -34.38
C ALA A 30 -36.28 27.76 -33.85
N ASN A 31 -36.95 27.08 -34.72
CA ASN A 31 -37.38 25.70 -34.53
C ASN A 31 -36.07 24.87 -34.53
N VAL A 32 -35.47 24.67 -33.37
CA VAL A 32 -34.36 23.75 -33.17
C VAL A 32 -34.93 22.36 -33.39
N GLN A 33 -35.02 21.96 -34.66
CA GLN A 33 -35.21 20.56 -35.00
C GLN A 33 -34.00 19.80 -34.41
N ALA A 34 -34.22 19.11 -33.33
CA ALA A 34 -33.26 18.16 -32.81
C ALA A 34 -32.96 17.16 -33.91
N SER A 35 -31.82 17.31 -34.58
CA SER A 35 -31.40 16.41 -35.64
C SER A 35 -31.31 15.01 -35.04
N LYS A 36 -32.04 14.05 -35.65
CA LYS A 36 -31.97 12.66 -35.21
C LYS A 36 -30.52 12.21 -35.24
N PRO A 37 -30.03 11.55 -34.14
CA PRO A 37 -28.66 11.07 -34.13
C PRO A 37 -28.43 10.08 -35.25
N VAL A 38 -27.32 10.23 -35.97
CA VAL A 38 -26.91 9.29 -37.01
C VAL A 38 -26.01 8.26 -36.35
N PHE A 39 -26.46 7.01 -36.26
CA PHE A 39 -25.68 5.91 -35.69
C PHE A 39 -24.59 5.50 -36.67
N VAL A 40 -23.34 5.66 -36.26
CA VAL A 40 -22.15 5.48 -37.12
C VAL A 40 -21.13 4.50 -36.56
N MET A 41 -21.30 4.07 -35.31
CA MET A 41 -20.40 3.16 -34.61
C MET A 41 -21.20 2.08 -33.93
N ALA A 42 -20.64 0.87 -33.85
CA ALA A 42 -21.10 -0.20 -33.02
C ALA A 42 -19.99 -0.59 -32.02
N GLY A 43 -20.35 -1.01 -30.85
CA GLY A 43 -19.40 -1.40 -29.81
C GLY A 43 -19.98 -2.34 -28.77
N ILE A 44 -19.12 -2.79 -27.90
CA ILE A 44 -19.47 -3.65 -26.76
C ILE A 44 -19.25 -2.85 -25.50
N ILE A 45 -20.24 -2.95 -24.59
CA ILE A 45 -20.14 -2.37 -23.26
C ILE A 45 -19.15 -3.23 -22.45
N ASP A 46 -18.20 -2.59 -21.81
CA ASP A 46 -17.27 -3.24 -20.90
C ASP A 46 -17.16 -2.46 -19.58
N ALA A 47 -16.78 -3.13 -18.52
CA ALA A 47 -16.59 -2.50 -17.22
C ALA A 47 -15.27 -1.74 -17.18
N ASN A 48 -15.28 -0.58 -16.54
CA ASN A 48 -14.08 0.22 -16.36
C ASN A 48 -13.00 -0.48 -15.55
N GLU A 49 -13.42 -1.17 -14.49
CA GLU A 49 -12.54 -1.87 -13.59
C GLU A 49 -13.00 -3.32 -13.47
N LYS A 50 -12.14 -4.23 -13.87
CA LYS A 50 -12.28 -5.67 -13.66
C LYS A 50 -11.07 -6.15 -12.91
N ALA A 51 -11.26 -6.75 -11.76
CA ALA A 51 -10.20 -7.33 -10.96
C ALA A 51 -10.35 -8.85 -10.90
N VAL A 52 -9.31 -9.55 -11.32
CA VAL A 52 -9.16 -10.98 -11.11
C VAL A 52 -8.41 -11.18 -9.80
N ILE A 53 -9.05 -11.79 -8.84
CA ILE A 53 -8.54 -12.00 -7.49
C ILE A 53 -7.84 -13.36 -7.44
N THR A 54 -6.57 -13.34 -7.06
CA THR A 54 -5.69 -14.50 -6.93
C THR A 54 -5.10 -14.56 -5.53
N THR A 55 -4.54 -15.70 -5.14
CA THR A 55 -3.74 -15.81 -3.92
C THR A 55 -2.26 -15.62 -4.18
N LYS A 56 -1.51 -15.21 -3.15
CA LYS A 56 -0.04 -15.17 -3.15
C LYS A 56 0.59 -16.39 -2.48
N ILE A 57 -0.21 -17.14 -1.71
CA ILE A 57 0.23 -18.32 -0.96
C ILE A 57 -0.64 -19.52 -1.30
N PRO A 58 -0.08 -20.74 -1.36
CA PRO A 58 -0.89 -21.94 -1.48
C PRO A 58 -1.46 -22.31 -0.10
N ALA A 59 -2.78 -22.31 0.04
CA ALA A 59 -3.45 -22.72 1.28
C ALA A 59 -4.90 -23.13 1.03
N LYS A 60 -5.49 -23.90 1.95
CA LYS A 60 -6.90 -24.29 1.87
C LYS A 60 -7.81 -23.11 2.19
N VAL A 61 -8.91 -23.02 1.48
CA VAL A 61 -9.96 -22.03 1.76
C VAL A 61 -10.75 -22.44 2.99
N THR A 62 -10.79 -21.55 3.98
CA THR A 62 -11.57 -21.74 5.22
C THR A 62 -12.97 -21.15 5.08
N THR A 63 -13.09 -19.91 4.55
CA THR A 63 -14.38 -19.24 4.37
C THR A 63 -14.39 -18.37 3.12
N ILE A 64 -15.58 -18.26 2.51
CA ILE A 64 -15.88 -17.36 1.40
C ILE A 64 -17.19 -16.64 1.74
N PRO A 65 -17.16 -15.43 2.31
CA PRO A 65 -18.38 -14.72 2.75
C PRO A 65 -19.16 -14.08 1.61
N ILE A 66 -18.81 -14.37 0.35
CA ILE A 66 -19.41 -13.75 -0.84
C ILE A 66 -19.94 -14.82 -1.81
N GLU A 67 -20.94 -14.43 -2.59
CA GLU A 67 -21.50 -15.23 -3.68
C GLU A 67 -21.47 -14.43 -5.00
N VAL A 68 -21.67 -15.12 -6.13
CA VAL A 68 -21.84 -14.45 -7.42
C VAL A 68 -23.05 -13.51 -7.35
N GLY A 69 -22.85 -12.25 -7.74
CA GLY A 69 -23.85 -11.18 -7.62
C GLY A 69 -23.73 -10.35 -6.34
N SER A 70 -22.90 -10.74 -5.37
CA SER A 70 -22.66 -9.95 -4.14
C SER A 70 -21.95 -8.63 -4.47
N ALA A 71 -22.40 -7.53 -3.87
CA ALA A 71 -21.69 -6.25 -3.91
C ALA A 71 -20.57 -6.26 -2.88
N VAL A 72 -19.38 -5.83 -3.28
CA VAL A 72 -18.17 -5.74 -2.44
C VAL A 72 -17.53 -4.37 -2.59
N LYS A 73 -16.91 -3.89 -1.51
CA LYS A 73 -16.13 -2.66 -1.50
C LYS A 73 -14.64 -2.98 -1.55
N LYS A 74 -13.86 -2.02 -2.03
CA LYS A 74 -12.40 -2.11 -1.95
C LYS A 74 -11.95 -2.29 -0.50
N GLY A 75 -11.18 -3.35 -0.23
CA GLY A 75 -10.70 -3.72 1.10
C GLY A 75 -11.56 -4.76 1.81
N ASP A 76 -12.75 -5.08 1.31
CA ASP A 76 -13.59 -6.12 1.91
C ASP A 76 -12.93 -7.51 1.79
N PRO A 77 -13.02 -8.35 2.84
CA PRO A 77 -12.52 -9.72 2.79
C PRO A 77 -13.36 -10.57 1.86
N ILE A 78 -12.70 -11.22 0.90
CA ILE A 78 -13.33 -12.07 -0.11
C ILE A 78 -13.16 -13.55 0.22
N ILE A 79 -11.96 -13.94 0.62
CA ILE A 79 -11.59 -15.32 0.95
C ILE A 79 -10.69 -15.31 2.17
N THR A 80 -10.92 -16.22 3.11
CA THR A 80 -10.01 -16.51 4.21
C THR A 80 -9.40 -17.88 3.98
N LEU A 81 -8.09 -17.96 4.08
CA LEU A 81 -7.30 -19.18 3.92
C LEU A 81 -6.95 -19.77 5.29
N ASP A 82 -6.60 -21.06 5.35
CA ASP A 82 -6.04 -21.69 6.55
C ASP A 82 -4.59 -21.21 6.74
N THR A 83 -4.35 -20.50 7.83
CA THR A 83 -3.07 -19.84 8.15
C THR A 83 -2.34 -20.48 9.31
N LYS A 84 -2.79 -21.61 9.85
CA LYS A 84 -2.23 -22.23 11.06
C LYS A 84 -0.72 -22.47 10.98
N ASP A 85 -0.24 -22.96 9.85
CA ASP A 85 1.19 -23.21 9.65
C ASP A 85 1.99 -21.89 9.62
N ILE A 86 1.41 -20.83 9.03
CA ILE A 86 2.03 -19.51 8.96
C ILE A 86 2.00 -18.83 10.33
N GLU A 87 0.91 -19.00 11.10
CA GLU A 87 0.82 -18.53 12.48
C GLU A 87 1.91 -19.18 13.36
N ALA A 88 2.17 -20.48 13.18
CA ALA A 88 3.26 -21.16 13.86
C ALA A 88 4.63 -20.60 13.45
N GLN A 89 4.83 -20.26 12.17
CA GLN A 89 6.04 -19.59 11.70
C GLN A 89 6.22 -18.19 12.31
N VAL A 90 5.14 -17.42 12.42
CA VAL A 90 5.16 -16.11 13.12
C VAL A 90 5.56 -16.29 14.58
N ALA A 91 4.98 -17.28 15.27
CA ALA A 91 5.34 -17.58 16.67
C ALA A 91 6.81 -17.97 16.83
N GLN A 92 7.33 -18.79 15.92
CA GLN A 92 8.75 -19.18 15.89
C GLN A 92 9.67 -17.97 15.64
N ALA A 93 9.34 -17.11 14.66
CA ALA A 93 10.11 -15.91 14.39
C ALA A 93 10.08 -14.92 15.56
N GLN A 94 8.92 -14.77 16.23
CA GLN A 94 8.80 -13.97 17.45
C GLN A 94 9.69 -14.48 18.59
N ALA A 95 9.76 -15.81 18.78
CA ALA A 95 10.66 -16.40 19.74
C ALA A 95 12.14 -16.11 19.41
N GLY A 96 12.48 -16.09 18.13
CA GLY A 96 13.81 -15.68 17.65
C GLY A 96 14.16 -14.24 18.02
N VAL A 97 13.23 -13.30 17.86
CA VAL A 97 13.40 -11.89 18.28
C VAL A 97 13.61 -11.82 19.80
N ASN A 98 12.78 -12.52 20.57
CA ASN A 98 12.89 -12.52 22.04
C ASN A 98 14.26 -13.04 22.49
N THR A 99 14.78 -14.10 21.85
CA THR A 99 16.10 -14.66 22.14
C THR A 99 17.22 -13.67 21.82
N ALA A 100 17.19 -13.05 20.63
CA ALA A 100 18.19 -12.06 20.24
C ALA A 100 18.15 -10.84 21.18
N GLN A 101 16.97 -10.38 21.57
CA GLN A 101 16.79 -9.28 22.51
C GLN A 101 17.31 -9.63 23.91
N ALA A 102 17.05 -10.85 24.38
CA ALA A 102 17.56 -11.31 25.69
C ALA A 102 19.10 -11.36 25.71
N ASN A 103 19.72 -11.78 24.60
CA ASN A 103 21.18 -11.78 24.49
C ASN A 103 21.75 -10.35 24.52
N LEU A 104 21.12 -9.41 23.82
CA LEU A 104 21.52 -8.00 23.85
C LEU A 104 21.40 -7.41 25.25
N VAL A 105 20.27 -7.64 25.92
CA VAL A 105 20.05 -7.17 27.30
C VAL A 105 21.08 -7.76 28.24
N LYS A 106 21.37 -9.05 28.11
CA LYS A 106 22.41 -9.73 28.95
C LYS A 106 23.78 -9.06 28.74
N ALA A 107 24.15 -8.76 27.49
CA ALA A 107 25.42 -8.11 27.20
C ALA A 107 25.46 -6.65 27.72
N GLN A 108 24.36 -5.93 27.66
CA GLN A 108 24.23 -4.57 28.18
C GLN A 108 24.26 -4.51 29.73
N THR A 109 23.72 -5.53 30.40
CA THR A 109 23.70 -5.59 31.86
C THR A 109 25.11 -5.79 32.43
N GLY A 110 26.01 -6.43 31.66
CA GLY A 110 27.40 -6.64 32.07
C GLY A 110 27.59 -7.60 33.22
N ALA A 111 28.67 -7.40 33.98
CA ALA A 111 29.03 -8.24 35.15
C ALA A 111 28.10 -7.96 36.35
N ARG A 112 27.88 -8.99 37.16
CA ARG A 112 27.07 -8.86 38.37
C ARG A 112 27.77 -7.98 39.40
N PRO A 113 27.04 -7.21 40.22
CA PRO A 113 27.63 -6.37 41.27
C PRO A 113 28.58 -7.12 42.23
N GLU A 114 28.28 -8.41 42.52
CA GLU A 114 29.11 -9.25 43.36
C GLU A 114 30.47 -9.57 42.74
N GLN A 115 30.50 -9.77 41.40
CA GLN A 115 31.74 -10.00 40.65
C GLN A 115 32.63 -8.76 40.66
N ILE A 116 32.03 -7.59 40.48
CA ILE A 116 32.72 -6.29 40.52
C ILE A 116 33.26 -6.06 41.93
N ALA A 117 32.48 -6.33 43.00
CA ALA A 117 32.93 -6.19 44.38
C ALA A 117 34.10 -7.12 44.69
N GLN A 118 34.07 -8.36 44.20
CA GLN A 118 35.17 -9.31 44.36
C GLN A 118 36.45 -8.83 43.67
N ALA A 119 36.34 -8.35 42.44
CA ALA A 119 37.48 -7.81 41.72
C ALA A 119 38.04 -6.54 42.36
N GLN A 120 37.19 -5.69 42.92
CA GLN A 120 37.60 -4.49 43.67
C GLN A 120 38.40 -4.90 44.94
N ALA A 121 37.91 -5.87 45.70
CA ALA A 121 38.63 -6.35 46.90
C ALA A 121 40.01 -6.95 46.53
N ALA A 122 40.10 -7.67 45.40
CA ALA A 122 41.37 -8.20 44.90
C ALA A 122 42.33 -7.05 44.49
N LEU A 123 41.82 -6.01 43.84
CA LEU A 123 42.62 -4.82 43.51
C LEU A 123 43.12 -4.10 44.77
N ASP A 124 42.28 -3.89 45.77
CA ASP A 124 42.67 -3.24 47.03
C ASP A 124 43.75 -4.02 47.77
N SER A 125 43.67 -5.37 47.78
CA SER A 125 44.72 -6.22 48.34
C SER A 125 46.05 -6.10 47.57
N ALA A 126 45.99 -6.20 46.23
CA ALA A 126 47.19 -6.06 45.37
C ALA A 126 47.81 -4.65 45.48
N LYS A 127 46.99 -3.63 45.56
CA LYS A 127 47.44 -2.23 45.77
C LYS A 127 48.18 -2.07 47.10
N THR A 128 47.64 -2.63 48.18
CA THR A 128 48.31 -2.59 49.50
C THR A 128 49.64 -3.33 49.48
N SER A 129 49.71 -4.49 48.86
CA SER A 129 50.97 -5.26 48.66
C SER A 129 52.01 -4.45 47.85
N TYR A 130 51.60 -3.86 46.73
CA TYR A 130 52.44 -2.98 45.92
C TYR A 130 52.98 -1.81 46.74
N GLN A 131 52.15 -1.08 47.46
CA GLN A 131 52.56 0.07 48.27
C GLN A 131 53.56 -0.33 49.37
N ASN A 132 53.35 -1.44 50.06
CA ASN A 132 54.28 -1.94 51.06
C ASN A 132 55.63 -2.35 50.46
N THR A 133 55.58 -3.05 49.31
CA THR A 133 56.80 -3.48 48.60
C THR A 133 57.56 -2.26 48.06
N LYS A 134 56.85 -1.27 47.52
CA LYS A 134 57.44 0.00 47.08
C LYS A 134 58.12 0.73 48.21
N SER A 135 57.48 0.87 49.37
CA SER A 135 58.09 1.53 50.56
C SER A 135 59.34 0.78 51.02
N ASN A 136 59.36 -0.55 50.95
CA ASN A 136 60.54 -1.38 51.27
C ASN A 136 61.66 -1.14 50.23
N PHE A 137 61.35 -1.11 48.95
CA PHE A 137 62.29 -0.82 47.89
C PHE A 137 62.91 0.60 48.08
N ASP A 138 62.09 1.63 48.29
CA ASP A 138 62.54 3.00 48.49
C ASP A 138 63.50 3.12 49.68
N ARG A 139 63.22 2.36 50.76
CA ARG A 139 64.09 2.27 51.94
C ARG A 139 65.41 1.53 51.64
N ASN A 140 65.32 0.40 50.92
CA ASN A 140 66.51 -0.36 50.49
C ASN A 140 67.41 0.45 49.55
N GLN A 141 66.84 1.32 48.70
CA GLN A 141 67.58 2.21 47.84
C GLN A 141 68.39 3.24 48.65
N GLN A 142 67.83 3.81 49.71
CA GLN A 142 68.49 4.69 50.62
C GLN A 142 69.61 3.99 51.40
N LEU A 143 69.37 2.74 51.89
CA LEU A 143 70.36 1.95 52.60
C LEU A 143 71.51 1.48 51.71
N LEU A 144 71.27 1.16 50.44
CA LEU A 144 72.31 0.86 49.52
C LEU A 144 73.23 2.07 49.30
N ALA A 145 72.67 3.28 49.10
CA ALA A 145 73.41 4.52 48.95
C ALA A 145 74.26 4.85 50.21
N ALA A 146 73.81 4.44 51.38
CA ALA A 146 74.54 4.57 52.65
C ALA A 146 75.49 3.37 52.96
N GLY A 147 75.62 2.39 52.06
CA GLY A 147 76.43 1.20 52.26
C GLY A 147 75.88 0.18 53.29
N GLY A 148 74.57 0.29 53.65
CA GLY A 148 73.93 -0.54 54.71
C GLY A 148 73.41 -1.90 54.23
N ILE A 149 73.32 -2.13 52.87
CA ILE A 149 72.89 -3.42 52.30
C ILE A 149 73.78 -3.79 51.08
N SER A 150 73.72 -5.07 50.68
CA SER A 150 74.46 -5.55 49.52
C SER A 150 73.67 -5.26 48.22
N GLN A 151 74.42 -5.20 47.07
CA GLN A 151 73.80 -5.07 45.76
C GLN A 151 72.77 -6.18 45.46
N SER A 152 73.05 -7.44 45.83
CA SER A 152 72.12 -8.52 45.65
C SER A 152 70.82 -8.40 46.44
N GLN A 153 70.88 -7.81 47.68
CA GLN A 153 69.68 -7.52 48.47
C GLN A 153 68.82 -6.42 47.85
N PHE A 154 69.46 -5.41 47.24
CA PHE A 154 68.74 -4.38 46.47
C PHE A 154 68.09 -4.96 45.22
N GLU A 155 68.79 -5.80 44.42
CA GLU A 155 68.25 -6.46 43.25
C GLU A 155 67.07 -7.40 43.57
N ALA A 156 67.12 -8.08 44.72
CA ALA A 156 66.02 -8.89 45.25
C ALA A 156 64.79 -8.01 45.54
N SER A 157 64.99 -6.80 46.16
CA SER A 157 63.89 -5.90 46.42
C SER A 157 63.29 -5.28 45.14
N GLN A 158 64.11 -5.07 44.11
CA GLN A 158 63.66 -4.62 42.79
C GLN A 158 62.78 -5.71 42.12
N THR A 159 63.20 -6.96 42.18
CA THR A 159 62.41 -8.09 41.64
C THR A 159 61.07 -8.24 42.37
N GLN A 160 61.08 -8.08 43.72
CA GLN A 160 59.82 -8.10 44.50
C GLN A 160 58.87 -6.97 44.10
N LEU A 161 59.43 -5.75 43.88
CA LEU A 161 58.62 -4.62 43.46
C LEU A 161 57.98 -4.85 42.09
N ALA A 162 58.78 -5.39 41.10
CA ALA A 162 58.30 -5.69 39.79
C ALA A 162 57.14 -6.74 39.82
N GLY A 163 57.30 -7.79 40.69
CA GLY A 163 56.25 -8.78 40.89
C GLY A 163 54.97 -8.21 41.50
N ALA A 164 55.08 -7.35 42.54
CA ALA A 164 53.93 -6.69 43.15
C ALA A 164 53.25 -5.71 42.22
N GLN A 165 54.00 -4.98 41.34
CA GLN A 165 53.44 -4.12 40.32
C GLN A 165 52.64 -4.92 39.29
N ALA A 166 53.19 -6.03 38.80
CA ALA A 166 52.49 -6.89 37.83
C ALA A 166 51.16 -7.45 38.38
N GLN A 167 51.14 -7.79 39.70
CA GLN A 167 49.89 -8.23 40.36
C GLN A 167 48.88 -7.10 40.47
N TYR A 168 49.30 -5.89 40.83
CA TYR A 168 48.45 -4.71 40.88
C TYR A 168 47.85 -4.41 39.52
N ASP A 169 48.68 -4.37 38.45
CA ASP A 169 48.23 -4.08 37.10
C ASP A 169 47.25 -5.15 36.57
N SER A 170 47.51 -6.44 36.90
CA SER A 170 46.61 -7.54 36.55
C SER A 170 45.24 -7.39 37.21
N ALA A 171 45.21 -7.09 38.54
CA ALA A 171 43.95 -6.87 39.24
C ALA A 171 43.18 -5.64 38.75
N GLN A 172 43.91 -4.57 38.40
CA GLN A 172 43.32 -3.37 37.80
C GLN A 172 42.66 -3.69 36.44
N ASN A 173 43.37 -4.41 35.58
CA ASN A 173 42.84 -4.82 34.28
C ASN A 173 41.61 -5.70 34.40
N GLN A 174 41.60 -6.61 35.40
CA GLN A 174 40.45 -7.50 35.64
C GLN A 174 39.21 -6.72 36.07
N LEU A 175 39.39 -5.72 36.97
CA LEU A 175 38.29 -4.84 37.38
C LEU A 175 37.78 -3.99 36.18
N ASP A 176 38.71 -3.45 35.39
CA ASP A 176 38.40 -2.67 34.21
C ASP A 176 37.56 -3.43 33.19
N ILE A 177 37.91 -4.71 32.92
CA ILE A 177 37.14 -5.58 32.02
C ILE A 177 35.71 -5.76 32.54
N LEU A 178 35.53 -6.03 33.83
CA LEU A 178 34.21 -6.22 34.41
C LEU A 178 33.37 -4.94 34.47
N THR A 179 33.98 -3.79 34.71
CA THR A 179 33.30 -2.50 34.84
C THR A 179 32.97 -1.88 33.48
N LYS A 180 33.84 -2.03 32.48
CA LYS A 180 33.62 -1.54 31.11
C LYS A 180 32.61 -2.41 30.35
N GLY A 181 32.48 -3.69 30.71
CA GLY A 181 31.56 -4.62 30.08
C GLY A 181 31.93 -4.94 28.64
N GLU A 182 30.91 -5.27 27.82
CA GLU A 182 31.06 -5.57 26.41
C GLU A 182 31.47 -4.33 25.62
N THR A 183 32.25 -4.55 24.57
CA THR A 183 32.65 -3.46 23.67
C THR A 183 31.48 -2.97 22.82
N GLN A 184 31.55 -1.71 22.36
CA GLN A 184 30.52 -1.13 21.51
C GLN A 184 30.35 -1.93 20.20
N GLU A 185 31.43 -2.49 19.68
CA GLU A 185 31.39 -3.35 18.49
C GLU A 185 30.62 -4.64 18.75
N SER A 186 30.83 -5.27 19.92
CA SER A 186 30.06 -6.45 20.34
C SER A 186 28.57 -6.14 20.48
N LEU A 187 28.25 -5.02 21.11
CA LEU A 187 26.84 -4.55 21.24
C LEU A 187 26.22 -4.25 19.87
N ASN A 188 26.96 -3.66 18.95
CA ASN A 188 26.49 -3.40 17.59
C ASN A 188 26.18 -4.70 16.82
N VAL A 189 27.01 -5.75 17.00
CA VAL A 189 26.74 -7.07 16.42
C VAL A 189 25.45 -7.67 16.98
N LEU A 190 25.25 -7.62 18.30
CA LEU A 190 24.02 -8.09 18.92
C LEU A 190 22.78 -7.31 18.49
N GLN A 191 22.91 -5.99 18.33
CA GLN A 191 21.84 -5.16 17.78
C GLN A 191 21.52 -5.55 16.33
N ALA A 192 22.52 -5.84 15.52
CA ALA A 192 22.31 -6.32 14.15
C ALA A 192 21.58 -7.67 14.13
N GLN A 193 21.87 -8.58 15.09
CA GLN A 193 21.14 -9.84 15.24
C GLN A 193 19.67 -9.62 15.60
N VAL A 194 19.36 -8.67 16.51
CA VAL A 194 17.97 -8.29 16.81
C VAL A 194 17.27 -7.79 15.57
N LYS A 195 17.91 -6.90 14.79
CA LYS A 195 17.34 -6.39 13.52
C LYS A 195 17.09 -7.51 12.52
N GLN A 196 18.02 -8.46 12.41
CA GLN A 196 17.87 -9.62 11.51
C GLN A 196 16.68 -10.49 11.94
N ALA A 197 16.56 -10.79 13.22
CA ALA A 197 15.42 -11.55 13.76
C ALA A 197 14.09 -10.80 13.56
N GLN A 198 14.09 -9.47 13.73
CA GLN A 198 12.92 -8.63 13.47
C GLN A 198 12.50 -8.68 12.01
N ALA A 199 13.44 -8.60 11.07
CA ALA A 199 13.15 -8.72 9.64
C ALA A 199 12.53 -10.08 9.28
N ALA A 200 12.99 -11.17 9.91
CA ALA A 200 12.40 -12.50 9.74
C ALA A 200 10.95 -12.55 10.27
N LEU A 201 10.68 -11.92 11.41
CA LEU A 201 9.32 -11.80 11.96
C LEU A 201 8.41 -10.99 11.04
N ASP A 202 8.90 -9.87 10.51
CA ASP A 202 8.12 -9.01 9.61
C ASP A 202 7.78 -9.74 8.30
N LEU A 203 8.71 -10.55 7.78
CA LEU A 203 8.45 -11.42 6.63
C LEU A 203 7.35 -12.44 6.94
N ALA A 204 7.42 -13.12 8.09
CA ALA A 204 6.40 -14.09 8.49
C ALA A 204 5.02 -13.43 8.68
N LYS A 205 4.97 -12.23 9.27
CA LYS A 205 3.73 -11.45 9.40
C LYS A 205 3.16 -11.01 8.05
N ALA A 206 4.02 -10.63 7.09
CA ALA A 206 3.58 -10.29 5.74
C ALA A 206 2.97 -11.51 5.03
N GLN A 207 3.54 -12.71 5.22
CA GLN A 207 2.97 -13.96 4.71
C GLN A 207 1.62 -14.27 5.36
N LEU A 208 1.49 -14.06 6.67
CA LEU A 208 0.22 -14.24 7.39
C LEU A 208 -0.87 -13.31 6.86
N ALA A 209 -0.52 -12.06 6.53
CA ALA A 209 -1.48 -11.11 5.96
C ALA A 209 -2.05 -11.57 4.60
N TYR A 210 -1.33 -12.40 3.86
CA TYR A 210 -1.85 -13.00 2.62
C TYR A 210 -2.90 -14.09 2.85
N GLY A 211 -3.11 -14.52 4.08
CA GLY A 211 -4.16 -15.45 4.46
C GLY A 211 -5.57 -14.88 4.33
N THR A 212 -5.72 -13.56 4.33
CA THR A 212 -6.99 -12.90 4.03
C THR A 212 -6.88 -12.18 2.68
N ILE A 213 -7.63 -12.67 1.72
CA ILE A 213 -7.68 -12.10 0.37
C ILE A 213 -8.78 -11.04 0.35
N ILE A 214 -8.42 -9.80 0.01
CA ILE A 214 -9.33 -8.65 -0.02
C ILE A 214 -9.61 -8.20 -1.46
N SER A 215 -10.75 -7.54 -1.68
CA SER A 215 -11.06 -6.94 -2.98
C SER A 215 -10.19 -5.70 -3.24
N PRO A 216 -9.49 -5.64 -4.37
CA PRO A 216 -8.72 -4.44 -4.76
C PRO A 216 -9.59 -3.31 -5.30
N VAL A 217 -10.84 -3.61 -5.71
CA VAL A 217 -11.80 -2.68 -6.30
C VAL A 217 -13.17 -2.82 -5.63
N SER A 218 -13.99 -1.77 -5.73
CA SER A 218 -15.42 -1.87 -5.39
C SER A 218 -16.19 -2.34 -6.62
N GLY A 219 -17.21 -3.19 -6.43
CA GLY A 219 -18.01 -3.68 -7.54
C GLY A 219 -18.86 -4.89 -7.16
N THR A 220 -19.24 -5.67 -8.15
CA THR A 220 -20.05 -6.89 -8.01
C THR A 220 -19.23 -8.11 -8.39
N VAL A 221 -19.38 -9.19 -7.63
CA VAL A 221 -18.73 -10.47 -7.94
C VAL A 221 -19.36 -11.06 -9.21
N SER A 222 -18.57 -11.22 -10.25
CA SER A 222 -19.00 -11.78 -11.54
C SER A 222 -18.79 -13.29 -11.64
N GLU A 223 -17.71 -13.78 -11.02
CA GLU A 223 -17.33 -15.20 -11.08
C GLU A 223 -16.74 -15.63 -9.74
N LYS A 224 -17.02 -16.88 -9.35
CA LYS A 224 -16.43 -17.56 -8.20
C LYS A 224 -15.97 -18.94 -8.65
N ASN A 225 -14.67 -19.15 -8.73
CA ASN A 225 -14.04 -20.35 -9.28
C ASN A 225 -13.39 -21.23 -8.22
N ILE A 226 -13.71 -20.99 -6.94
CA ILE A 226 -13.19 -21.75 -5.81
C ILE A 226 -14.25 -21.95 -4.73
N ASN A 227 -14.16 -23.07 -4.02
CA ASN A 227 -15.07 -23.44 -2.94
C ASN A 227 -14.34 -23.60 -1.61
N VAL A 228 -15.09 -23.54 -0.51
CA VAL A 228 -14.58 -23.83 0.83
C VAL A 228 -14.01 -25.23 0.89
N GLY A 229 -12.82 -25.38 1.46
CA GLY A 229 -12.10 -26.65 1.56
C GLY A 229 -11.18 -26.97 0.38
N GLU A 230 -11.28 -26.24 -0.73
CA GLU A 230 -10.36 -26.38 -1.87
C GLU A 230 -9.02 -25.70 -1.61
N LEU A 231 -8.00 -26.13 -2.34
CA LEU A 231 -6.65 -25.56 -2.29
C LEU A 231 -6.57 -24.38 -3.26
N ALA A 232 -6.42 -23.18 -2.72
CA ALA A 232 -6.09 -22.01 -3.51
C ALA A 232 -4.60 -22.05 -3.91
N THR A 233 -4.32 -21.90 -5.20
CA THR A 233 -2.95 -21.89 -5.73
C THR A 233 -2.59 -20.53 -6.34
N PRO A 234 -1.35 -20.05 -6.18
CA PRO A 234 -0.91 -18.80 -6.78
C PRO A 234 -1.11 -18.79 -8.30
N GLY A 235 -1.64 -17.69 -8.84
CA GLY A 235 -1.92 -17.52 -10.26
C GLY A 235 -3.27 -18.04 -10.75
N ALA A 236 -3.99 -18.84 -9.95
CA ALA A 236 -5.36 -19.25 -10.28
C ALA A 236 -6.33 -18.07 -10.10
N ASN A 237 -7.29 -17.94 -11.03
CA ASN A 237 -8.42 -17.03 -10.87
C ASN A 237 -9.40 -17.61 -9.84
N LEU A 238 -9.45 -17.01 -8.65
CA LEU A 238 -10.34 -17.48 -7.57
C LEU A 238 -11.71 -16.81 -7.65
N VAL A 239 -11.69 -15.47 -7.81
CA VAL A 239 -12.90 -14.63 -7.87
C VAL A 239 -12.65 -13.49 -8.85
N SER A 240 -13.67 -13.14 -9.63
CA SER A 240 -13.64 -11.94 -10.49
C SER A 240 -14.63 -10.92 -9.94
N VAL A 241 -14.17 -9.67 -9.77
CA VAL A 241 -15.01 -8.52 -9.36
C VAL A 241 -15.03 -7.50 -10.47
N VAL A 242 -16.22 -6.98 -10.79
CA VAL A 242 -16.46 -6.03 -11.86
C VAL A 242 -17.15 -4.80 -11.32
N ASN A 243 -16.60 -3.63 -11.60
CA ASN A 243 -17.24 -2.35 -11.28
C ASN A 243 -18.19 -1.95 -12.41
N LEU A 244 -19.50 -1.97 -12.13
CA LEU A 244 -20.54 -1.62 -13.09
C LEU A 244 -21.04 -0.16 -12.98
N ASP A 245 -20.59 0.61 -12.00
CA ASP A 245 -20.98 2.02 -11.82
C ASP A 245 -20.38 2.91 -12.90
N SER A 246 -19.20 2.55 -13.38
CA SER A 246 -18.49 3.22 -14.45
C SER A 246 -18.18 2.22 -15.55
N ILE A 247 -18.86 2.36 -16.68
CA ILE A 247 -18.73 1.47 -17.82
C ILE A 247 -18.22 2.24 -19.03
N TYR A 248 -17.55 1.52 -19.92
CA TYR A 248 -17.11 2.04 -21.21
C TYR A 248 -17.72 1.22 -22.33
N ILE A 249 -17.88 1.88 -23.49
CA ILE A 249 -18.11 1.18 -24.74
C ILE A 249 -16.81 1.20 -25.52
N ASN A 250 -16.37 0.05 -25.94
CA ASN A 250 -15.32 -0.11 -26.92
C ASN A 250 -15.99 -0.15 -28.31
N ALA A 251 -16.09 1.03 -28.94
CA ALA A 251 -16.75 1.19 -30.23
C ALA A 251 -15.76 1.18 -31.39
N SER A 252 -16.14 0.54 -32.48
CA SER A 252 -15.36 0.51 -33.73
C SER A 252 -15.85 1.61 -34.67
N LEU A 253 -15.02 2.62 -34.91
CA LEU A 253 -15.31 3.73 -35.85
C LEU A 253 -14.63 3.45 -37.17
N PRO A 254 -15.37 3.44 -38.31
CA PRO A 254 -14.76 3.37 -39.64
C PRO A 254 -13.73 4.48 -39.86
N ALA A 255 -12.55 4.15 -40.39
CA ALA A 255 -11.43 5.08 -40.58
C ALA A 255 -11.79 6.36 -41.37
N GLY A 256 -12.73 6.27 -42.29
CA GLY A 256 -13.21 7.43 -43.04
C GLY A 256 -13.97 8.48 -42.21
N LEU A 257 -14.39 8.14 -41.00
CA LEU A 257 -15.16 9.01 -40.12
C LEU A 257 -14.33 9.56 -38.95
N ILE A 258 -13.03 9.29 -38.87
CA ILE A 258 -12.15 9.74 -37.78
C ILE A 258 -12.23 11.25 -37.55
N GLY A 259 -12.30 12.05 -38.65
CA GLY A 259 -12.37 13.50 -38.54
C GLY A 259 -13.66 14.04 -37.90
N SER A 260 -14.71 13.21 -37.79
CA SER A 260 -16.02 13.59 -37.22
C SER A 260 -16.15 13.31 -35.70
N VAL A 261 -15.16 12.63 -35.09
CA VAL A 261 -15.20 12.23 -33.68
C VAL A 261 -14.00 12.82 -32.94
N LYS A 262 -14.26 13.48 -31.83
CA LYS A 262 -13.23 14.09 -30.98
C LYS A 262 -13.44 13.69 -29.51
N ALA A 263 -12.35 13.60 -28.76
CA ALA A 263 -12.42 13.41 -27.31
C ALA A 263 -13.22 14.57 -26.67
N GLY A 264 -14.05 14.26 -25.68
CA GLY A 264 -14.98 15.21 -25.05
C GLY A 264 -16.32 15.37 -25.78
N GLN A 265 -16.51 14.75 -26.94
CA GLN A 265 -17.76 14.86 -27.70
C GLN A 265 -18.88 14.03 -27.05
N ALA A 266 -20.05 14.67 -26.88
CA ALA A 266 -21.25 13.98 -26.42
C ALA A 266 -21.83 13.09 -27.53
N VAL A 267 -22.22 11.88 -27.18
CA VAL A 267 -22.81 10.87 -28.04
C VAL A 267 -24.08 10.30 -27.44
N VAL A 268 -24.95 9.82 -28.31
CA VAL A 268 -26.16 9.08 -27.93
C VAL A 268 -25.91 7.60 -28.13
N VAL A 269 -26.21 6.82 -27.11
CA VAL A 269 -26.00 5.37 -27.12
C VAL A 269 -27.34 4.66 -27.01
N LYS A 270 -27.58 3.75 -27.94
CA LYS A 270 -28.67 2.78 -27.88
C LYS A 270 -28.11 1.41 -27.59
N VAL A 271 -28.72 0.70 -26.66
CA VAL A 271 -28.33 -0.66 -26.28
C VAL A 271 -29.40 -1.61 -26.78
N SER A 272 -28.99 -2.62 -27.53
CA SER A 272 -29.93 -3.55 -28.19
C SER A 272 -30.83 -4.28 -27.19
N GLU A 273 -30.30 -4.57 -25.99
CA GLU A 273 -31.00 -5.27 -24.91
C GLU A 273 -31.92 -4.33 -24.07
N VAL A 274 -31.81 -3.00 -24.29
CA VAL A 274 -32.64 -1.99 -23.59
C VAL A 274 -33.17 -0.98 -24.61
N PRO A 275 -34.07 -1.40 -25.51
CA PRO A 275 -34.46 -0.62 -26.70
C PRO A 275 -35.20 0.68 -26.38
N ASP A 276 -35.86 0.78 -25.22
CA ASP A 276 -36.73 1.90 -24.85
C ASP A 276 -35.96 3.07 -24.19
N LYS A 277 -34.65 2.92 -23.99
CA LYS A 277 -33.81 3.96 -23.35
C LYS A 277 -32.64 4.37 -24.25
N GLU A 278 -32.45 5.67 -24.38
CA GLU A 278 -31.23 6.25 -24.92
C GLU A 278 -30.36 6.75 -23.76
N PHE A 279 -29.08 6.41 -23.85
CA PHE A 279 -28.09 6.80 -22.85
C PHE A 279 -27.20 7.89 -23.43
N LEU A 280 -26.82 8.86 -22.59
CA LEU A 280 -25.84 9.86 -22.97
C LEU A 280 -24.44 9.38 -22.57
N GLY A 281 -23.54 9.40 -23.52
CA GLY A 281 -22.13 9.09 -23.32
C GLY A 281 -21.24 10.22 -23.77
N GLU A 282 -19.98 10.12 -23.39
CA GLU A 282 -18.93 11.05 -23.79
C GLU A 282 -17.75 10.27 -24.37
N VAL A 283 -17.22 10.71 -25.50
CA VAL A 283 -16.01 10.14 -26.08
C VAL A 283 -14.83 10.42 -25.14
N SER A 284 -14.34 9.40 -24.48
CA SER A 284 -13.20 9.51 -23.57
C SER A 284 -11.87 9.54 -24.31
N ALA A 285 -11.72 8.69 -25.31
CA ALA A 285 -10.50 8.61 -26.10
C ALA A 285 -10.78 8.03 -27.49
N VAL A 286 -10.00 8.48 -28.48
CA VAL A 286 -9.92 7.89 -29.81
C VAL A 286 -8.51 7.30 -29.94
N ASP A 287 -8.42 6.02 -30.27
CA ASP A 287 -7.13 5.34 -30.41
C ASP A 287 -6.36 5.95 -31.60
N PRO A 288 -5.07 6.28 -31.45
CA PRO A 288 -4.26 6.81 -32.55
C PRO A 288 -3.91 5.74 -33.61
N VAL A 289 -4.19 4.47 -33.35
CA VAL A 289 -3.85 3.35 -34.23
C VAL A 289 -5.08 2.84 -34.96
N ILE A 290 -4.95 2.71 -36.28
CA ILE A 290 -5.98 2.11 -37.14
C ILE A 290 -5.71 0.60 -37.22
N ASP A 291 -6.71 -0.22 -36.92
CA ASP A 291 -6.65 -1.64 -37.25
C ASP A 291 -6.73 -1.81 -38.78
N SER A 292 -5.63 -2.25 -39.38
CA SER A 292 -5.49 -2.42 -40.82
C SER A 292 -6.37 -3.54 -41.40
N ARG A 293 -6.80 -4.49 -40.58
CA ARG A 293 -7.67 -5.62 -40.98
C ARG A 293 -9.12 -5.18 -41.08
N SER A 294 -9.63 -4.51 -40.07
CA SER A 294 -11.02 -4.04 -40.02
C SER A 294 -11.19 -2.65 -40.60
N ARG A 295 -10.11 -1.88 -40.82
CA ARG A 295 -10.10 -0.47 -41.20
C ARG A 295 -10.93 0.39 -40.25
N THR A 296 -10.86 0.09 -38.97
CA THR A 296 -11.56 0.82 -37.91
C THR A 296 -10.58 1.38 -36.90
N VAL A 297 -11.02 2.37 -36.14
CA VAL A 297 -10.34 2.93 -34.98
C VAL A 297 -11.17 2.62 -33.75
N LEU A 298 -10.51 2.22 -32.67
CA LEU A 298 -11.15 2.02 -31.40
C LEU A 298 -11.48 3.36 -30.74
N VAL A 299 -12.73 3.57 -30.41
CA VAL A 299 -13.21 4.75 -29.65
C VAL A 299 -13.74 4.29 -28.32
N LYS A 300 -13.19 4.83 -27.25
CA LYS A 300 -13.68 4.58 -25.90
C LYS A 300 -14.71 5.65 -25.51
N ILE A 301 -15.90 5.20 -25.15
CA ILE A 301 -17.01 6.08 -24.76
C ILE A 301 -17.37 5.78 -23.33
N LYS A 302 -17.28 6.78 -22.48
CA LYS A 302 -17.66 6.68 -21.07
C LYS A 302 -19.16 6.81 -20.94
N LEU A 303 -19.77 5.91 -20.18
CA LEU A 303 -21.18 5.94 -19.81
C LEU A 303 -21.32 5.94 -18.29
N ASN A 304 -22.31 6.64 -17.78
CA ASN A 304 -22.75 6.50 -16.41
C ASN A 304 -23.91 5.50 -16.36
N ASN A 305 -23.84 4.56 -15.42
CA ASN A 305 -24.85 3.50 -15.23
C ASN A 305 -25.42 3.53 -13.80
N PRO A 306 -26.08 4.64 -13.39
CA PRO A 306 -26.53 4.81 -12.00
C PRO A 306 -27.56 3.75 -11.58
N ASP A 307 -28.34 3.23 -12.52
CA ASP A 307 -29.38 2.24 -12.27
C ASP A 307 -28.87 0.79 -12.40
N SER A 308 -27.57 0.59 -12.69
CA SER A 308 -26.94 -0.72 -12.95
C SER A 308 -27.71 -1.59 -13.99
N VAL A 309 -28.42 -0.96 -14.90
CA VAL A 309 -29.22 -1.62 -15.95
C VAL A 309 -28.30 -2.22 -17.02
N LEU A 310 -27.22 -1.50 -17.34
CA LEU A 310 -26.28 -1.92 -18.35
C LEU A 310 -25.27 -2.91 -17.77
N LYS A 311 -25.00 -3.98 -18.52
CA LYS A 311 -24.06 -5.04 -18.14
C LYS A 311 -22.93 -5.14 -19.14
N SER A 312 -21.76 -5.55 -18.68
CA SER A 312 -20.65 -5.89 -19.58
C SER A 312 -21.07 -7.01 -20.53
N GLY A 313 -20.71 -6.89 -21.79
CA GLY A 313 -21.07 -7.80 -22.88
C GLY A 313 -22.28 -7.37 -23.73
N MET A 314 -23.04 -6.36 -23.31
CA MET A 314 -24.17 -5.84 -24.11
C MET A 314 -23.67 -5.10 -25.35
N LEU A 315 -24.47 -5.14 -26.41
CA LEU A 315 -24.19 -4.48 -27.69
C LEU A 315 -24.78 -3.07 -27.71
N ALA A 316 -23.95 -2.12 -28.14
CA ALA A 316 -24.34 -0.72 -28.20
C ALA A 316 -24.13 -0.15 -29.61
N GLU A 317 -25.10 0.65 -30.06
CA GLU A 317 -25.00 1.50 -31.22
C GLU A 317 -24.84 2.95 -30.80
N ILE A 318 -23.86 3.63 -31.39
CA ILE A 318 -23.47 4.98 -30.99
C ILE A 318 -23.78 5.96 -32.11
N GLY A 319 -24.61 6.96 -31.79
CA GLY A 319 -24.99 8.05 -32.64
C GLY A 319 -24.26 9.34 -32.28
N LEU A 320 -23.76 10.04 -33.29
CA LEU A 320 -23.19 11.37 -33.11
C LEU A 320 -24.34 12.39 -32.99
N LYS A 321 -24.30 13.21 -31.95
CA LYS A 321 -25.19 14.36 -31.80
C LYS A 321 -24.58 15.49 -32.65
N LYS A 322 -25.32 15.89 -33.72
CA LYS A 322 -24.90 17.04 -34.52
C LYS A 322 -25.13 18.35 -33.81
#